data_5e08452ca17f8f3281c1369df036d49e
#
_entry.id   5e08452ca17f8f3281c1369df036d49e
#
_cell.length_a   1.000
_cell.length_b   1.000
_cell.length_c   1.000
_cell.angle_alpha   90.00
_cell.angle_beta   90.00
_cell.angle_gamma   90.00
#
_symmetry.space_group_name_H-M   'P 1'
#
loop_
_entity.id
_entity.type
_entity.pdbx_description
1 polymer ?
#
loop_
_entity_poly.entity_id
_entity_poly.type
_entity_poly.pdbx_seq_one_letter_code
_entity_poly.pdbx_strand_id
1 'polypeptide(L)'
;MKLRRPTDFLILEALRKHGRNVATNLEHHTQKSRKNINTRLPMLEDYGLVSKVGPSKTSGLYEITPKGQAALKHRESYESGPSWEAKIEDSYTD
;
A
#
# COMPACT_ATOMS: atom_id res chain seq x y z
N MET A 1 -10.07 -4.06 -7.05
CA MET A 1 -8.67 -3.64 -7.10
C MET A 1 -7.77 -4.80 -7.51
N LYS A 2 -6.78 -4.48 -8.28
CA LYS A 2 -5.81 -5.47 -8.76
C LYS A 2 -4.46 -5.20 -8.12
N LEU A 3 -4.08 -6.05 -7.20
CA LEU A 3 -2.80 -5.92 -6.48
C LEU A 3 -1.77 -6.89 -7.05
N ARG A 4 -0.52 -6.45 -7.08
CA ARG A 4 0.59 -7.28 -7.53
C ARG A 4 1.26 -7.95 -6.35
N ARG A 5 1.35 -9.25 -6.37
CA ARG A 5 2.08 -10.01 -5.37
C ARG A 5 3.45 -10.38 -5.90
N PRO A 6 4.51 -10.23 -5.10
CA PRO A 6 4.46 -9.75 -3.71
C PRO A 6 4.64 -8.24 -3.56
N THR A 7 4.88 -7.50 -4.66
CA THR A 7 5.35 -6.12 -4.63
C THR A 7 4.45 -5.20 -3.80
N ASP A 8 3.14 -5.18 -4.08
CA ASP A 8 2.24 -4.26 -3.39
C ASP A 8 2.18 -4.55 -1.90
N PHE A 9 2.16 -5.82 -1.52
CA PHE A 9 2.13 -6.19 -0.11
C PHE A 9 3.46 -5.91 0.60
N LEU A 10 4.59 -6.00 -0.13
CA LEU A 10 5.88 -5.60 0.43
C LEU A 10 5.94 -4.11 0.72
N ILE A 11 5.37 -3.28 -0.16
CA ILE A 11 5.28 -1.84 0.05
C ILE A 11 4.42 -1.54 1.29
N LEU A 12 3.24 -2.16 1.37
CA LEU A 12 2.35 -1.97 2.52
C LEU A 12 3.01 -2.42 3.82
N GLU A 13 3.69 -3.57 3.81
CA GLU A 13 4.40 -4.07 4.99
C GLU A 13 5.50 -3.13 5.43
N ALA A 14 6.27 -2.59 4.48
CA ALA A 14 7.34 -1.64 4.79
C ALA A 14 6.79 -0.37 5.43
N LEU A 15 5.66 0.15 4.91
CA LEU A 15 5.03 1.34 5.47
C LEU A 15 4.45 1.06 6.85
N ARG A 16 3.88 -0.13 7.06
CA ARG A 16 3.37 -0.51 8.37
C ARG A 16 4.49 -0.64 9.39
N LYS A 17 5.57 -1.30 9.01
CA LYS A 17 6.67 -1.62 9.91
C LYS A 17 7.55 -0.42 10.23
N HIS A 18 7.86 0.39 9.21
CA HIS A 18 8.82 1.49 9.33
C HIS A 18 8.17 2.88 9.37
N GLY A 19 6.85 2.94 9.24
CA GLY A 19 6.13 4.21 9.23
C GLY A 19 6.19 4.88 7.87
N ARG A 20 5.77 6.15 7.82
CA ARG A 20 5.74 6.91 6.57
C ARG A 20 7.13 7.00 5.95
N ASN A 21 7.20 6.84 4.63
CA ASN A 21 8.46 6.74 3.92
C ASN A 21 8.37 7.24 2.49
N VAL A 22 9.54 7.54 1.93
CA VAL A 22 9.69 7.92 0.53
C VAL A 22 10.14 6.71 -0.30
N ALA A 23 9.97 6.82 -1.64
CA ALA A 23 10.26 5.70 -2.54
C ALA A 23 11.69 5.16 -2.40
N THR A 24 12.67 6.02 -2.16
CA THR A 24 14.05 5.59 -1.96
C THR A 24 14.20 4.62 -0.79
N ASN A 25 13.53 4.93 0.31
CA ASN A 25 13.57 4.05 1.50
C ASN A 25 12.78 2.77 1.26
N LEU A 26 11.66 2.86 0.55
CA LEU A 26 10.87 1.68 0.22
C LEU A 26 11.63 0.73 -0.70
N GLU A 27 12.42 1.27 -1.62
CA GLU A 27 13.31 0.46 -2.46
C GLU A 27 14.25 -0.38 -1.59
N HIS A 28 14.85 0.24 -0.59
CA HIS A 28 15.75 -0.44 0.33
C HIS A 28 15.03 -1.52 1.14
N HIS A 29 13.87 -1.19 1.69
CA HIS A 29 13.14 -2.12 2.57
C HIS A 29 12.48 -3.28 1.82
N THR A 30 12.09 -3.07 0.57
CA THR A 30 11.36 -4.08 -0.20
C THR A 30 12.24 -4.88 -1.14
N GLN A 31 13.43 -4.40 -1.43
CA GLN A 31 14.34 -4.97 -2.44
C GLN A 31 13.73 -4.92 -3.84
N LYS A 32 12.77 -4.02 -4.06
CA LYS A 32 12.18 -3.78 -5.38
C LYS A 32 12.76 -2.50 -5.95
N SER A 33 12.84 -2.41 -7.29
CA SER A 33 13.42 -1.25 -7.96
C SER A 33 12.57 0.00 -7.70
N ARG A 34 13.21 1.17 -7.75
CA ARG A 34 12.51 2.45 -7.63
C ARG A 34 11.45 2.59 -8.71
N LYS A 35 11.73 2.11 -9.92
CA LYS A 35 10.77 2.15 -11.03
C LYS A 35 9.49 1.38 -10.67
N ASN A 36 9.64 0.18 -10.13
CA ASN A 36 8.52 -0.64 -9.69
C ASN A 36 7.71 0.09 -8.61
N ILE A 37 8.40 0.61 -7.60
CA ILE A 37 7.75 1.29 -6.49
C ILE A 37 7.01 2.53 -6.98
N ASN A 38 7.65 3.36 -7.81
CA ASN A 38 7.04 4.58 -8.34
C ASN A 38 5.86 4.29 -9.25
N THR A 39 5.84 3.13 -9.90
CA THR A 39 4.69 2.70 -10.70
C THR A 39 3.53 2.26 -9.81
N ARG A 40 3.82 1.60 -8.71
CA ARG A 40 2.77 1.04 -7.87
C ARG A 40 2.20 2.01 -6.84
N LEU A 41 3.00 2.96 -6.33
CA LEU A 41 2.51 3.91 -5.32
C LEU A 41 1.27 4.70 -5.77
N PRO A 42 1.22 5.28 -6.99
CA PRO A 42 0.00 5.95 -7.43
C PRO A 42 -1.20 5.02 -7.52
N MET A 43 -1.00 3.77 -7.91
CA MET A 43 -2.09 2.79 -7.97
C MET A 43 -2.60 2.47 -6.57
N LEU A 44 -1.69 2.27 -5.63
CA LEU A 44 -2.08 2.00 -4.24
C LEU A 44 -2.79 3.20 -3.62
N GLU A 45 -2.38 4.41 -3.98
CA GLU A 45 -3.05 5.62 -3.55
C GLU A 45 -4.48 5.68 -4.10
N ASP A 46 -4.65 5.38 -5.38
CA ASP A 46 -5.96 5.36 -6.02
C ASP A 46 -6.89 4.34 -5.36
N TYR A 47 -6.34 3.22 -4.92
CA TYR A 47 -7.12 2.21 -4.19
C TYR A 47 -7.41 2.61 -2.75
N GLY A 48 -6.79 3.68 -2.27
CA GLY A 48 -6.99 4.13 -0.89
C GLY A 48 -6.17 3.37 0.14
N LEU A 49 -5.16 2.61 -0.31
CA LEU A 49 -4.34 1.79 0.58
C LEU A 49 -3.16 2.56 1.18
N VAL A 50 -2.72 3.61 0.49
CA VAL A 50 -1.70 4.52 0.98
C VAL A 50 -2.16 5.95 0.71
N SER A 51 -1.58 6.93 1.43
CA SER A 51 -1.85 8.34 1.18
C SER A 51 -0.56 9.13 1.24
N LYS A 52 -0.51 10.20 0.46
CA LYS A 52 0.61 11.15 0.53
C LYS A 52 0.49 11.99 1.79
N VAL A 53 1.63 12.25 2.41
CA VAL A 53 1.69 13.02 3.64
C VAL A 53 2.26 14.41 3.34
N GLY A 54 1.66 15.43 3.93
CA GLY A 54 2.11 16.81 3.80
C GLY A 54 1.24 17.63 2.87
N PRO A 55 1.38 18.96 2.94
CA PRO A 55 0.51 19.87 2.18
C PRO A 55 0.83 19.94 0.69
N SER A 56 2.03 19.53 0.29
CA SER A 56 2.45 19.59 -1.11
C SER A 56 2.03 18.34 -1.87
N LYS A 57 1.43 18.52 -3.04
CA LYS A 57 1.08 17.42 -3.94
C LYS A 57 2.30 16.72 -4.52
N THR A 58 3.46 17.38 -4.44
CA THR A 58 4.70 16.82 -4.95
C THR A 58 5.52 16.11 -3.88
N SER A 59 4.99 16.07 -2.65
CA SER A 59 5.64 15.32 -1.57
C SER A 59 5.76 13.85 -1.97
N GLY A 60 6.94 13.29 -1.81
CA GLY A 60 7.18 11.88 -2.06
C GLY A 60 6.97 11.01 -0.84
N LEU A 61 6.42 11.56 0.24
CA LEU A 61 6.24 10.85 1.50
C LEU A 61 4.87 10.18 1.52
N TYR A 62 4.86 8.88 1.78
CA TYR A 62 3.62 8.07 1.82
C TYR A 62 3.47 7.40 3.17
N GLU A 63 2.22 7.16 3.56
CA GLU A 63 1.91 6.36 4.74
C GLU A 63 0.80 5.36 4.41
N ILE A 64 0.75 4.26 5.16
CA ILE A 64 -0.31 3.28 5.01
C ILE A 64 -1.59 3.81 5.64
N THR A 65 -2.73 3.52 5.00
CA THR A 65 -4.06 3.90 5.53
C THR A 65 -4.66 2.74 6.33
N PRO A 66 -5.76 2.97 7.09
CA PRO A 66 -6.48 1.86 7.72
C PRO A 66 -6.90 0.80 6.72
N LYS A 67 -7.33 1.21 5.53
CA LYS A 67 -7.69 0.27 4.45
C LYS A 67 -6.46 -0.53 4.01
N GLY A 68 -5.30 0.13 3.90
CA GLY A 68 -4.04 -0.53 3.57
C GLY A 68 -3.65 -1.56 4.62
N GLN A 69 -3.83 -1.24 5.89
CA GLN A 69 -3.57 -2.19 6.97
C GLN A 69 -4.50 -3.39 6.91
N ALA A 70 -5.77 -3.18 6.59
CA ALA A 70 -6.73 -4.26 6.41
C ALA A 70 -6.34 -5.16 5.23
N ALA A 71 -5.93 -4.55 4.12
CA ALA A 71 -5.47 -5.31 2.96
C ALA A 71 -4.26 -6.18 3.32
N LEU A 72 -3.32 -5.62 4.06
CA LEU A 72 -2.14 -6.35 4.50
C LEU A 72 -2.49 -7.50 5.43
N LYS A 73 -3.43 -7.27 6.35
CA LYS A 73 -3.90 -8.29 7.29
C LYS A 73 -4.50 -9.49 6.56
N HIS A 74 -5.19 -9.24 5.46
CA HIS A 74 -5.87 -10.28 4.68
C HIS A 74 -5.11 -10.69 3.42
N ARG A 75 -3.80 -10.42 3.37
CA ARG A 75 -3.00 -10.66 2.16
C ARG A 75 -2.99 -12.10 1.71
N GLU A 76 -3.03 -13.04 2.64
CA GLU A 76 -2.94 -14.47 2.30
C GLU A 76 -4.19 -14.99 1.61
N SER A 77 -5.33 -14.34 1.84
CA SER A 77 -6.58 -14.70 1.19
C SER A 77 -6.88 -13.81 -0.01
N TYR A 78 -5.90 -13.03 -0.46
CA TYR A 78 -6.12 -12.10 -1.55
C TYR A 78 -6.61 -12.79 -2.82
N GLU A 79 -7.67 -12.24 -3.38
CA GLU A 79 -8.14 -12.52 -4.74
C GLU A 79 -8.67 -11.22 -5.31
N SER A 80 -8.48 -11.04 -6.61
CA SER A 80 -9.02 -9.88 -7.30
C SER A 80 -10.54 -10.00 -7.37
N GLY A 81 -11.25 -8.98 -6.89
CA GLY A 81 -12.69 -8.95 -7.00
C GLY A 81 -13.40 -8.47 -5.76
N PRO A 82 -14.74 -8.33 -5.84
CA PRO A 82 -15.52 -7.68 -4.78
C PRO A 82 -15.59 -8.46 -3.47
N SER A 83 -15.47 -9.79 -3.50
CA SER A 83 -15.54 -10.60 -2.27
C SER A 83 -14.41 -10.26 -1.31
N TRP A 84 -13.20 -10.19 -1.81
CA TRP A 84 -12.04 -9.85 -0.99
C TRP A 84 -12.11 -8.39 -0.54
N GLU A 85 -12.54 -7.50 -1.43
CA GLU A 85 -12.67 -6.08 -1.11
C GLU A 85 -13.71 -5.85 -0.02
N ALA A 86 -14.82 -6.58 -0.06
CA ALA A 86 -15.82 -6.51 1.01
C ALA A 86 -15.25 -6.98 2.35
N LYS A 87 -14.43 -8.02 2.32
CA LYS A 87 -13.78 -8.54 3.53
C LYS A 87 -12.87 -7.49 4.18
N ILE A 88 -12.05 -6.81 3.40
CA ILE A 88 -11.17 -5.79 3.97
C ILE A 88 -11.95 -4.56 4.39
N GLU A 89 -13.02 -4.21 3.69
CA GLU A 89 -13.89 -3.10 4.05
C GLU A 89 -14.47 -3.31 5.45
N ASP A 90 -14.99 -4.50 5.72
CA ASP A 90 -15.53 -4.85 7.04
C ASP A 90 -14.46 -4.79 8.13
N SER A 91 -13.21 -4.99 7.77
CA SER A 91 -12.11 -5.07 8.71
C SER A 91 -11.70 -3.71 9.28
N TYR A 92 -12.00 -2.60 8.58
CA TYR A 92 -11.56 -1.29 9.03
C TYR A 92 -12.67 -0.25 9.17
N THR A 93 -13.91 -0.59 8.88
CA THR A 93 -15.03 0.36 8.89
C THR A 93 -15.99 0.21 10.05
N ASP A 94 -15.73 -0.60 11.03
CA ASP A 94 -16.69 -0.79 12.12
C ASP A 94 -16.89 0.42 13.04
#